data_28b4296962294f6154ea6b8d13f2d597
#
_entry.id   28b4296962294f6154ea6b8d13f2d597
#
_cell.length_a   1.000
_cell.length_b   1.000
_cell.length_c   1.000
_cell.angle_alpha   90.00
_cell.angle_beta   90.00
_cell.angle_gamma   90.00
#
_symmetry.space_group_name_H-M   'P 1'
#
loop_
_entity.id
_entity.type
_entity.pdbx_description
1 polymer ?
#
loop_
_entity_poly.entity_id
_entity_poly.type
_entity_poly.pdbx_seq_one_letter_code
_entity_poly.pdbx_strand_id
1 'polypeptide(L)'
;MFWQRNVCMPITRAEMTKLFSAMQAVKKKGTTKKGVKTKRTFGHDPSTRSGEFAGGVEDFGIAQLEKGITSTMRKKVEIERGKDVYLTRKTKNMDCGVYLERGGPSMLISVKSPMTSIDKNVGSRFEEALGDVFTLHEKYPFCVFGFVMTLPMVDHAKKADGTEAGNSINFLKLERFLTTITNRTDTDKDYMKYEHLAFVVVDWDSTPPKIFDTYPKNPDLKFEYFFDKMIATANERNSYAPFSELGI
;
A
#
# COMPACT_ATOMS: atom_id res chain seq x y z
N MET A 1 -10.21 -3.35 33.99
CA MET A 1 -10.55 -4.35 32.95
C MET A 1 -9.47 -4.22 31.89
N PHE A 2 -8.51 -5.13 31.85
CA PHE A 2 -7.33 -5.02 30.98
C PHE A 2 -7.64 -5.67 29.64
N TRP A 3 -7.69 -4.85 28.60
CA TRP A 3 -7.75 -5.31 27.21
C TRP A 3 -6.43 -6.01 26.88
N GLN A 4 -6.42 -7.32 26.83
CA GLN A 4 -5.34 -8.04 26.18
C GLN A 4 -5.49 -7.79 24.67
N ARG A 5 -4.67 -6.88 24.14
CA ARG A 5 -4.48 -6.75 22.70
C ARG A 5 -3.89 -8.07 22.24
N ASN A 6 -4.62 -8.83 21.44
CA ASN A 6 -3.97 -9.73 20.51
C ASN A 6 -3.19 -8.84 19.55
N VAL A 7 -1.94 -8.58 19.91
CA VAL A 7 -1.03 -7.80 19.09
C VAL A 7 -0.83 -8.64 17.83
N CYS A 8 -1.44 -8.26 16.73
CA CYS A 8 -1.03 -8.74 15.44
C CYS A 8 0.48 -8.52 15.39
N MET A 9 1.25 -9.56 15.11
CA MET A 9 2.71 -9.42 15.15
C MET A 9 3.16 -8.60 13.94
N PRO A 10 4.07 -7.62 14.13
CA PRO A 10 4.58 -6.83 13.04
C PRO A 10 5.06 -7.72 11.89
N ILE A 11 4.88 -7.26 10.66
CA ILE A 11 5.40 -7.96 9.49
C ILE A 11 6.90 -8.13 9.66
N THR A 12 7.34 -9.35 9.66
CA THR A 12 8.76 -9.67 9.83
C THR A 12 9.57 -9.31 8.58
N ARG A 13 10.86 -9.08 8.77
CA ARG A 13 11.80 -8.86 7.66
C ARG A 13 11.79 -10.03 6.66
N ALA A 14 11.62 -11.25 7.14
CA ALA A 14 11.54 -12.45 6.31
C ALA A 14 10.28 -12.44 5.42
N GLU A 15 9.13 -12.06 5.95
CA GLU A 15 7.88 -11.93 5.19
C GLU A 15 8.01 -10.84 4.12
N MET A 16 8.58 -9.68 4.45
CA MET A 16 8.83 -8.62 3.48
C MET A 16 9.80 -9.06 2.37
N THR A 17 10.88 -9.75 2.72
CA THR A 17 11.84 -10.28 1.75
C THR A 17 11.16 -11.30 0.82
N LYS A 18 10.31 -12.17 1.37
CA LYS A 18 9.52 -13.14 0.58
C LYS A 18 8.57 -12.42 -0.39
N LEU A 19 7.85 -11.40 0.09
CA LEU A 19 6.97 -10.58 -0.74
C LEU A 19 7.73 -9.96 -1.92
N PHE A 20 8.81 -9.24 -1.64
CA PHE A 20 9.55 -8.54 -2.69
C PHE A 20 10.29 -9.50 -3.63
N SER A 21 10.71 -10.66 -3.15
CA SER A 21 11.25 -11.71 -4.01
C SER A 21 10.20 -12.27 -4.98
N ALA A 22 8.98 -12.47 -4.51
CA ALA A 22 7.87 -12.88 -5.38
C ALA A 22 7.55 -11.82 -6.44
N MET A 23 7.50 -10.55 -6.05
CA MET A 23 7.31 -9.43 -6.99
C MET A 23 8.44 -9.34 -8.02
N GLN A 24 9.70 -9.53 -7.60
CA GLN A 24 10.84 -9.56 -8.52
C GLN A 24 10.77 -10.75 -9.49
N ALA A 25 10.25 -11.91 -9.08
CA ALA A 25 10.11 -13.09 -9.90
C ALA A 25 9.08 -12.94 -11.03
N VAL A 26 8.02 -12.15 -10.84
CA VAL A 26 7.04 -11.81 -11.88
C VAL A 26 7.73 -11.19 -13.09
N LYS A 27 8.72 -10.33 -12.87
CA LYS A 27 9.56 -9.74 -13.91
C LYS A 27 10.29 -10.76 -14.79
N LYS A 28 10.90 -11.78 -14.17
CA LYS A 28 11.70 -12.78 -14.91
C LYS A 28 10.86 -13.59 -15.90
N LYS A 29 9.56 -13.75 -15.64
CA LYS A 29 8.62 -14.45 -16.55
C LYS A 29 8.21 -13.60 -17.76
N GLY A 30 8.14 -12.26 -17.62
CA GLY A 30 7.77 -11.33 -18.71
C GLY A 30 8.86 -11.18 -19.78
N THR A 31 10.14 -11.32 -19.40
CA THR A 31 11.29 -11.17 -20.31
C THR A 31 11.54 -12.35 -21.23
N THR A 32 10.92 -13.51 -21.00
CA THR A 32 11.08 -14.73 -21.81
C THR A 32 10.15 -14.81 -23.02
N LYS A 33 9.15 -13.93 -23.14
CA LYS A 33 8.29 -13.85 -24.32
C LYS A 33 8.85 -12.87 -25.36
N LYS A 34 9.49 -13.42 -26.39
CA LYS A 34 10.07 -12.86 -27.61
C LYS A 34 11.50 -12.34 -27.50
N GLY A 35 12.43 -13.17 -27.92
CA GLY A 35 13.68 -13.06 -28.70
C GLY A 35 14.42 -11.74 -28.94
N VAL A 36 14.12 -10.63 -28.25
CA VAL A 36 14.85 -9.37 -28.35
C VAL A 36 15.69 -9.21 -27.09
N LYS A 37 16.96 -9.54 -27.22
CA LYS A 37 18.03 -9.30 -26.23
C LYS A 37 18.31 -7.78 -26.10
N THR A 38 17.38 -7.00 -25.57
CA THR A 38 17.71 -5.70 -25.01
C THR A 38 17.81 -5.87 -23.49
N LYS A 39 18.97 -5.54 -22.93
CA LYS A 39 19.13 -5.37 -21.47
C LYS A 39 18.15 -4.28 -21.03
N ARG A 40 16.90 -4.66 -20.80
CA ARG A 40 15.91 -3.77 -20.19
C ARG A 40 16.14 -3.83 -18.70
N THR A 41 16.38 -2.68 -18.13
CA THR A 41 16.44 -2.54 -16.69
C THR A 41 15.05 -2.69 -16.07
N PHE A 42 15.01 -2.97 -14.79
CA PHE A 42 13.81 -3.36 -14.06
C PHE A 42 12.63 -2.39 -14.27
N GLY A 43 12.83 -1.10 -14.11
CA GLY A 43 11.77 -0.09 -14.20
C GLY A 43 11.14 0.11 -15.58
N HIS A 44 11.70 -0.47 -16.64
CA HIS A 44 11.19 -0.37 -18.01
C HIS A 44 10.54 -1.65 -18.52
N ASP A 45 10.50 -2.68 -17.70
CA ASP A 45 9.78 -3.89 -18.04
C ASP A 45 8.27 -3.60 -18.08
N PRO A 46 7.55 -3.99 -19.15
CA PRO A 46 6.10 -3.83 -19.22
C PRO A 46 5.35 -4.47 -18.04
N SER A 47 5.87 -5.55 -17.46
CA SER A 47 5.26 -6.21 -16.29
C SER A 47 5.22 -5.31 -15.06
N THR A 48 6.19 -4.41 -14.88
CA THR A 48 6.20 -3.45 -13.77
C THR A 48 5.17 -2.32 -13.93
N ARG A 49 4.62 -2.15 -15.14
CA ARG A 49 3.58 -1.16 -15.46
C ARG A 49 2.17 -1.78 -15.55
N SER A 50 2.07 -3.09 -15.65
CA SER A 50 0.81 -3.80 -15.93
C SER A 50 -0.10 -4.02 -14.73
N GLY A 51 0.24 -3.51 -13.56
CA GLY A 51 -0.50 -3.82 -12.32
C GLY A 51 -0.16 -5.20 -11.71
N GLU A 52 0.39 -6.14 -12.48
CA GLU A 52 0.82 -7.45 -11.96
C GLU A 52 1.90 -7.31 -10.88
N PHE A 53 2.75 -6.29 -11.03
CA PHE A 53 3.80 -6.02 -10.07
C PHE A 53 3.24 -5.50 -8.73
N ALA A 54 2.30 -4.55 -8.77
CA ALA A 54 1.61 -4.06 -7.58
C ALA A 54 0.76 -5.17 -6.94
N GLY A 55 0.24 -6.09 -7.76
CA GLY A 55 -0.56 -7.23 -7.34
C GLY A 55 0.09 -8.09 -6.25
N GLY A 56 1.43 -8.16 -6.21
CA GLY A 56 2.13 -8.86 -5.13
C GLY A 56 1.88 -8.22 -3.75
N VAL A 57 1.85 -6.88 -3.68
CA VAL A 57 1.53 -6.16 -2.43
C VAL A 57 0.05 -6.30 -2.09
N GLU A 58 -0.81 -6.30 -3.10
CA GLU A 58 -2.26 -6.48 -2.93
C GLU A 58 -2.58 -7.86 -2.36
N ASP A 59 -2.04 -8.93 -2.94
CA ASP A 59 -2.23 -10.31 -2.45
C ASP A 59 -1.67 -10.47 -1.02
N PHE A 60 -0.51 -9.87 -0.75
CA PHE A 60 0.05 -9.85 0.59
C PHE A 60 -0.87 -9.09 1.56
N GLY A 61 -1.43 -7.95 1.14
CA GLY A 61 -2.38 -7.16 1.90
C GLY A 61 -3.62 -7.96 2.28
N ILE A 62 -4.23 -8.65 1.33
CA ILE A 62 -5.36 -9.56 1.59
C ILE A 62 -4.99 -10.60 2.65
N ALA A 63 -3.83 -11.25 2.50
CA ALA A 63 -3.39 -12.27 3.46
C ALA A 63 -3.16 -11.71 4.88
N GLN A 64 -2.65 -10.47 5.01
CA GLN A 64 -2.49 -9.82 6.32
C GLN A 64 -3.84 -9.45 6.94
N LEU A 65 -4.78 -8.91 6.15
CA LEU A 65 -6.14 -8.62 6.61
C LEU A 65 -6.86 -9.90 7.05
N GLU A 66 -6.70 -11.00 6.31
CA GLU A 66 -7.27 -12.30 6.67
C GLU A 66 -6.73 -12.86 8.00
N LYS A 67 -5.43 -12.68 8.26
CA LYS A 67 -4.82 -13.07 9.54
C LYS A 67 -5.34 -12.25 10.72
N GLY A 68 -5.57 -10.95 10.50
CA GLY A 68 -5.98 -10.01 11.54
C GLY A 68 -7.47 -10.02 11.85
N ILE A 69 -8.31 -10.66 11.02
CA ILE A 69 -9.76 -10.71 11.19
C ILE A 69 -10.17 -12.03 11.85
N THR A 70 -10.99 -11.96 12.90
CA THR A 70 -11.44 -13.16 13.63
C THR A 70 -12.32 -14.07 12.79
N SER A 71 -12.37 -15.34 13.16
CA SER A 71 -13.25 -16.32 12.51
C SER A 71 -14.73 -15.93 12.54
N THR A 72 -15.16 -15.23 13.58
CA THR A 72 -16.53 -14.72 13.71
C THR A 72 -16.80 -13.58 12.73
N MET A 73 -15.89 -12.62 12.65
CA MET A 73 -16.03 -11.50 11.71
C MET A 73 -15.82 -11.94 10.27
N ARG A 74 -14.97 -12.93 10.00
CA ARG A 74 -14.72 -13.47 8.67
C ARG A 74 -16.01 -13.92 7.95
N LYS A 75 -17.01 -14.36 8.71
CA LYS A 75 -18.33 -14.74 8.17
C LYS A 75 -19.24 -13.55 7.84
N LYS A 76 -18.89 -12.35 8.28
CA LYS A 76 -19.70 -11.12 8.14
C LYS A 76 -19.07 -10.10 7.20
N VAL A 77 -17.88 -10.39 6.69
CA VAL A 77 -17.13 -9.48 5.82
C VAL A 77 -16.68 -10.20 4.54
N GLU A 78 -16.62 -9.43 3.48
CA GLU A 78 -15.91 -9.79 2.25
C GLU A 78 -14.55 -9.13 2.28
N ILE A 79 -13.49 -9.89 1.99
CA ILE A 79 -12.14 -9.36 1.80
C ILE A 79 -11.80 -9.57 0.35
N GLU A 80 -11.67 -8.48 -0.40
CA GLU A 80 -11.55 -8.54 -1.84
C GLU A 80 -10.44 -7.63 -2.36
N ARG A 81 -9.93 -8.03 -3.50
CA ARG A 81 -8.98 -7.28 -4.31
C ARG A 81 -9.67 -6.77 -5.56
N GLY A 82 -9.32 -5.56 -5.99
CA GLY A 82 -9.80 -5.02 -7.26
C GLY A 82 -11.31 -4.73 -7.30
N LYS A 83 -11.94 -4.45 -6.14
CA LYS A 83 -13.36 -4.14 -6.07
C LYS A 83 -13.63 -2.67 -6.34
N ASP A 84 -14.63 -2.41 -7.18
CA ASP A 84 -15.09 -1.06 -7.46
C ASP A 84 -15.88 -0.47 -6.29
N VAL A 85 -15.46 0.71 -5.86
CA VAL A 85 -16.12 1.50 -4.82
C VAL A 85 -16.70 2.76 -5.46
N TYR A 86 -18.01 2.93 -5.29
CA TYR A 86 -18.70 4.12 -5.77
C TYR A 86 -18.47 5.28 -4.83
N LEU A 87 -17.84 6.34 -5.34
CA LEU A 87 -17.59 7.59 -4.62
C LEU A 87 -18.65 8.63 -4.98
N THR A 88 -18.58 9.81 -4.38
CA THR A 88 -19.53 10.90 -4.69
C THR A 88 -19.42 11.39 -6.13
N ARG A 89 -18.23 11.34 -6.74
CA ARG A 89 -17.97 11.92 -8.07
C ARG A 89 -17.45 10.93 -9.10
N LYS A 90 -17.01 9.76 -8.68
CA LYS A 90 -16.41 8.74 -9.56
C LYS A 90 -16.50 7.36 -8.93
N THR A 91 -16.32 6.34 -9.73
CA THR A 91 -16.01 4.99 -9.25
C THR A 91 -14.50 4.83 -9.16
N LYS A 92 -14.02 4.19 -8.11
CA LYS A 92 -12.61 3.86 -7.94
C LYS A 92 -12.46 2.37 -7.69
N ASN A 93 -11.59 1.73 -8.46
CA ASN A 93 -11.15 0.38 -8.20
C ASN A 93 -10.14 0.40 -7.04
N MET A 94 -10.45 -0.33 -5.96
CA MET A 94 -9.62 -0.39 -4.76
C MET A 94 -8.74 -1.63 -4.80
N ASP A 95 -7.46 -1.43 -4.49
CA ASP A 95 -6.46 -2.48 -4.59
C ASP A 95 -6.71 -3.61 -3.57
N CYS A 96 -7.08 -3.28 -2.32
CA CYS A 96 -7.53 -4.21 -1.28
C CYS A 96 -8.66 -3.58 -0.46
N GLY A 97 -9.60 -4.40 0.02
CA GLY A 97 -10.67 -3.89 0.88
C GLY A 97 -11.34 -4.94 1.74
N VAL A 98 -11.89 -4.47 2.85
CA VAL A 98 -12.79 -5.21 3.74
C VAL A 98 -14.15 -4.54 3.71
N TYR A 99 -15.15 -5.29 3.34
CA TYR A 99 -16.52 -4.82 3.14
C TYR A 99 -17.46 -5.54 4.09
N LEU A 100 -18.25 -4.78 4.83
CA LEU A 100 -19.31 -5.33 5.66
C LEU A 100 -20.53 -5.65 4.77
N GLU A 101 -21.17 -6.79 5.00
CA GLU A 101 -22.33 -7.26 4.23
C GLU A 101 -23.45 -6.21 4.12
N ARG A 102 -23.67 -5.41 5.16
CA ARG A 102 -24.69 -4.36 5.20
C ARG A 102 -24.18 -2.94 5.47
N GLY A 103 -22.87 -2.79 5.69
CA GLY A 103 -22.26 -1.52 6.11
C GLY A 103 -21.39 -0.85 5.04
N GLY A 104 -21.14 -1.51 3.92
CA GLY A 104 -20.23 -1.02 2.88
C GLY A 104 -18.76 -1.18 3.26
N PRO A 105 -17.85 -0.37 2.66
CA PRO A 105 -16.42 -0.50 2.92
C PRO A 105 -16.08 -0.09 4.36
N SER A 106 -15.35 -0.93 5.05
CA SER A 106 -14.85 -0.69 6.40
C SER A 106 -13.37 -0.38 6.45
N MET A 107 -12.58 -1.10 5.66
CA MET A 107 -11.16 -0.78 5.42
C MET A 107 -10.89 -0.82 3.93
N LEU A 108 -10.15 0.15 3.42
CA LEU A 108 -9.73 0.21 2.02
C LEU A 108 -8.25 0.56 1.96
N ILE A 109 -7.53 -0.07 1.05
CA ILE A 109 -6.09 0.15 0.86
C ILE A 109 -5.83 0.41 -0.61
N SER A 110 -5.10 1.50 -0.88
CA SER A 110 -4.55 1.78 -2.20
C SER A 110 -3.06 1.46 -2.23
N VAL A 111 -2.61 0.82 -3.30
CA VAL A 111 -1.22 0.40 -3.50
C VAL A 111 -0.64 1.12 -4.70
N LYS A 112 0.55 1.69 -4.54
CA LYS A 112 1.29 2.30 -5.64
C LYS A 112 2.73 1.80 -5.65
N SER A 113 3.18 1.34 -6.80
CA SER A 113 4.54 0.82 -7.00
C SER A 113 5.23 1.51 -8.19
N PRO A 114 5.47 2.84 -8.12
CA PRO A 114 6.13 3.55 -9.21
C PRO A 114 7.59 3.15 -9.31
N MET A 115 8.05 2.89 -10.52
CA MET A 115 9.41 2.42 -10.80
C MET A 115 10.24 3.46 -11.57
N THR A 116 9.58 4.44 -12.20
CA THR A 116 10.25 5.43 -13.05
C THR A 116 9.66 6.82 -12.88
N SER A 117 10.47 7.84 -13.12
CA SER A 117 10.06 9.25 -13.11
C SER A 117 9.44 9.67 -11.77
N ILE A 118 10.01 9.19 -10.67
CA ILE A 118 9.44 9.33 -9.34
C ILE A 118 9.42 10.78 -8.92
N ASP A 119 10.58 11.44 -8.90
CA ASP A 119 10.68 12.85 -8.48
C ASP A 119 9.89 13.80 -9.38
N LYS A 120 9.85 13.50 -10.69
CA LYS A 120 9.08 14.30 -11.66
C LYS A 120 7.58 14.25 -11.39
N ASN A 121 7.07 13.09 -10.94
CA ASN A 121 5.64 12.85 -10.77
C ASN A 121 5.18 12.91 -9.29
N VAL A 122 6.07 13.26 -8.37
CA VAL A 122 5.75 13.32 -6.93
C VAL A 122 4.57 14.26 -6.67
N GLY A 123 4.57 15.46 -7.27
CA GLY A 123 3.49 16.43 -7.08
C GLY A 123 2.14 15.90 -7.53
N SER A 124 2.05 15.44 -8.78
CA SER A 124 0.78 14.91 -9.34
C SER A 124 0.28 13.66 -8.61
N ARG A 125 1.18 12.78 -8.16
CA ARG A 125 0.80 11.61 -7.35
C ARG A 125 0.27 11.99 -5.96
N PHE A 126 0.85 13.05 -5.39
CA PHE A 126 0.37 13.59 -4.13
C PHE A 126 -1.02 14.21 -4.29
N GLU A 127 -1.25 15.00 -5.34
CA GLU A 127 -2.56 15.55 -5.67
C GLU A 127 -3.61 14.46 -5.96
N GLU A 128 -3.23 13.42 -6.68
CA GLU A 128 -4.08 12.23 -6.91
C GLU A 128 -4.46 11.58 -5.58
N ALA A 129 -3.48 11.35 -4.68
CA ALA A 129 -3.72 10.75 -3.38
C ALA A 129 -4.65 11.60 -2.50
N LEU A 130 -4.45 12.92 -2.49
CA LEU A 130 -5.34 13.87 -1.79
C LEU A 130 -6.77 13.83 -2.34
N GLY A 131 -6.93 13.86 -3.67
CA GLY A 131 -8.24 13.80 -4.31
C GLY A 131 -8.97 12.49 -4.04
N ASP A 132 -8.24 11.39 -4.01
CA ASP A 132 -8.79 10.07 -3.70
C ASP A 132 -9.28 9.99 -2.26
N VAL A 133 -8.44 10.32 -1.29
CA VAL A 133 -8.79 10.23 0.13
C VAL A 133 -9.93 11.18 0.50
N PHE A 134 -9.94 12.38 -0.06
CA PHE A 134 -11.03 13.35 0.14
C PHE A 134 -12.38 12.77 -0.31
N THR A 135 -12.48 12.32 -1.56
CA THR A 135 -13.73 11.79 -2.13
C THR A 135 -14.21 10.52 -1.44
N LEU A 136 -13.30 9.75 -0.89
CA LEU A 136 -13.61 8.54 -0.14
C LEU A 136 -14.18 8.88 1.24
N HIS A 137 -13.54 9.77 1.99
CA HIS A 137 -14.03 10.17 3.31
C HIS A 137 -15.31 11.02 3.23
N GLU A 138 -15.50 11.79 2.15
CA GLU A 138 -16.76 12.49 1.90
C GLU A 138 -17.96 11.52 1.89
N LYS A 139 -17.78 10.31 1.35
CA LYS A 139 -18.85 9.31 1.26
C LYS A 139 -18.83 8.28 2.39
N TYR A 140 -17.66 7.90 2.85
CA TYR A 140 -17.45 6.87 3.86
C TYR A 140 -16.59 7.39 5.01
N PRO A 141 -17.09 8.34 5.82
CA PRO A 141 -16.29 9.04 6.83
C PRO A 141 -15.69 8.12 7.90
N PHE A 142 -16.33 6.99 8.17
CA PHE A 142 -15.87 6.00 9.15
C PHE A 142 -15.00 4.88 8.56
N CYS A 143 -14.87 4.81 7.24
CA CYS A 143 -13.98 3.85 6.61
C CYS A 143 -12.52 4.15 6.95
N VAL A 144 -11.75 3.12 7.26
CA VAL A 144 -10.31 3.26 7.50
C VAL A 144 -9.57 3.19 6.18
N PHE A 145 -8.88 4.27 5.85
CA PHE A 145 -8.16 4.40 4.58
C PHE A 145 -6.67 4.22 4.77
N GLY A 146 -6.12 3.25 4.05
CA GLY A 146 -4.70 3.00 3.98
C GLY A 146 -4.10 3.30 2.60
N PHE A 147 -2.83 3.68 2.60
CA PHE A 147 -2.07 3.85 1.37
C PHE A 147 -0.68 3.23 1.53
N VAL A 148 -0.30 2.37 0.60
CA VAL A 148 1.02 1.73 0.57
C VAL A 148 1.76 2.12 -0.69
N MET A 149 2.99 2.59 -0.53
CA MET A 149 3.88 2.92 -1.65
C MET A 149 5.17 2.10 -1.58
N THR A 150 5.46 1.35 -2.63
CA THR A 150 6.77 0.72 -2.79
C THR A 150 7.61 1.53 -3.79
N LEU A 151 8.83 1.85 -3.42
CA LEU A 151 9.73 2.70 -4.21
C LEU A 151 11.01 1.94 -4.53
N PRO A 152 11.57 2.10 -5.73
CA PRO A 152 12.90 1.62 -6.02
C PRO A 152 13.95 2.50 -5.32
N MET A 153 15.11 1.93 -5.03
CA MET A 153 16.23 2.69 -4.47
C MET A 153 16.78 3.74 -5.45
N VAL A 154 16.66 3.46 -6.75
CA VAL A 154 17.12 4.34 -7.84
C VAL A 154 15.99 4.55 -8.84
N ASP A 155 15.81 5.79 -9.31
CA ASP A 155 14.86 6.10 -10.38
C ASP A 155 15.40 5.61 -11.72
N HIS A 156 14.71 4.64 -12.31
CA HIS A 156 15.03 4.04 -13.61
C HIS A 156 14.48 4.84 -14.81
N ALA A 157 14.27 6.15 -14.68
CA ALA A 157 13.83 6.97 -15.79
C ALA A 157 14.82 6.93 -16.97
N LYS A 158 14.30 6.95 -18.20
CA LYS A 158 15.14 7.05 -19.40
C LYS A 158 15.45 8.48 -19.74
N LYS A 159 16.70 8.73 -20.13
CA LYS A 159 17.09 9.95 -20.82
C LYS A 159 16.58 9.95 -22.27
N ALA A 160 16.66 11.10 -22.95
CA ALA A 160 16.24 11.22 -24.33
C ALA A 160 17.01 10.29 -25.30
N ASP A 161 18.25 9.95 -24.97
CA ASP A 161 19.12 9.02 -25.73
C ASP A 161 18.80 7.54 -25.45
N GLY A 162 17.80 7.26 -24.60
CA GLY A 162 17.39 5.90 -24.24
C GLY A 162 18.23 5.26 -23.13
N THR A 163 19.28 5.92 -22.64
CA THR A 163 20.06 5.46 -21.48
C THR A 163 19.31 5.72 -20.19
N GLU A 164 19.63 4.98 -19.13
CA GLU A 164 19.04 5.23 -17.80
C GLU A 164 19.63 6.48 -17.16
N ALA A 165 18.77 7.26 -16.56
CA ALA A 165 19.21 8.45 -15.85
C ALA A 165 19.92 8.09 -14.54
N GLY A 166 19.53 6.99 -13.88
CA GLY A 166 20.09 6.58 -12.60
C GLY A 166 19.96 7.65 -11.52
N ASN A 167 18.88 8.46 -11.59
CA ASN A 167 18.73 9.61 -10.70
C ASN A 167 18.48 9.14 -9.26
N SER A 168 19.07 9.83 -8.31
CA SER A 168 18.73 9.66 -6.91
C SER A 168 17.32 10.18 -6.64
N ILE A 169 16.55 9.44 -5.86
CA ILE A 169 15.20 9.83 -5.43
C ILE A 169 15.32 10.65 -4.14
N ASN A 170 14.61 11.75 -4.08
CA ASN A 170 14.54 12.55 -2.85
C ASN A 170 13.53 11.95 -1.85
N PHE A 171 13.93 10.86 -1.18
CA PHE A 171 13.09 10.18 -0.18
C PHE A 171 12.65 11.09 0.95
N LEU A 172 13.46 12.05 1.37
CA LEU A 172 13.11 13.00 2.43
C LEU A 172 11.94 13.88 2.01
N LYS A 173 11.91 14.34 0.77
CA LYS A 173 10.79 15.12 0.21
C LYS A 173 9.52 14.29 0.17
N LEU A 174 9.60 13.05 -0.30
CA LEU A 174 8.50 12.09 -0.31
C LEU A 174 7.95 11.84 1.10
N GLU A 175 8.83 11.53 2.04
CA GLU A 175 8.46 11.28 3.43
C GLU A 175 7.73 12.48 4.05
N ARG A 176 8.21 13.70 3.81
CA ARG A 176 7.55 14.92 4.27
C ARG A 176 6.12 15.04 3.72
N PHE A 177 5.93 14.81 2.42
CA PHE A 177 4.60 14.83 1.82
C PHE A 177 3.67 13.78 2.44
N LEU A 178 4.14 12.53 2.52
CA LEU A 178 3.33 11.44 3.07
C LEU A 178 3.00 11.66 4.56
N THR A 179 3.90 12.27 5.32
CA THR A 179 3.66 12.61 6.73
C THR A 179 2.52 13.65 6.88
N THR A 180 2.34 14.56 5.93
CA THR A 180 1.27 15.57 6.00
C THR A 180 -0.13 15.00 5.77
N ILE A 181 -0.23 13.86 5.08
CA ILE A 181 -1.51 13.25 4.68
C ILE A 181 -1.80 11.93 5.40
N THR A 182 -1.12 11.63 6.49
CA THR A 182 -1.36 10.44 7.32
C THR A 182 -1.88 10.82 8.71
N ASN A 183 -2.21 9.80 9.51
CA ASN A 183 -2.66 9.93 10.90
C ASN A 183 -3.96 10.74 11.04
N ARG A 184 -4.98 10.42 10.23
CA ARG A 184 -6.33 10.94 10.43
C ARG A 184 -6.93 10.37 11.71
N THR A 185 -7.30 11.26 12.64
CA THR A 185 -7.92 10.91 13.92
C THR A 185 -9.36 11.43 14.04
N ASP A 186 -9.66 12.57 13.41
CA ASP A 186 -10.97 13.20 13.44
C ASP A 186 -11.77 12.81 12.19
N THR A 187 -12.86 12.05 12.40
CA THR A 187 -13.72 11.60 11.29
C THR A 187 -14.61 12.68 10.70
N ASP A 188 -14.83 13.77 11.43
CA ASP A 188 -15.68 14.89 10.99
C ASP A 188 -14.90 15.98 10.23
N LYS A 189 -13.58 15.90 10.34
CA LYS A 189 -12.66 16.85 9.68
C LYS A 189 -11.63 16.09 8.87
N ASP A 190 -10.48 16.55 8.69
CA ASP A 190 -9.30 15.87 8.10
C ASP A 190 -9.58 14.92 6.91
N TYR A 191 -10.58 15.25 6.05
CA TYR A 191 -10.95 14.41 4.89
C TYR A 191 -9.80 14.22 3.90
N MET A 192 -8.75 15.04 3.97
CA MET A 192 -7.57 14.95 3.12
C MET A 192 -6.45 14.08 3.71
N LYS A 193 -6.71 13.34 4.78
CA LYS A 193 -5.71 12.45 5.40
C LYS A 193 -6.15 11.00 5.34
N TYR A 194 -5.18 10.13 5.13
CA TYR A 194 -5.32 8.70 5.37
C TYR A 194 -5.19 8.40 6.86
N GLU A 195 -5.86 7.38 7.34
CA GLU A 195 -5.62 6.89 8.69
C GLU A 195 -4.19 6.38 8.83
N HIS A 196 -3.78 5.53 7.91
CA HIS A 196 -2.42 4.99 7.92
C HIS A 196 -1.82 5.01 6.53
N LEU A 197 -0.54 5.28 6.50
CA LEU A 197 0.24 5.30 5.29
C LEU A 197 1.57 4.60 5.53
N ALA A 198 2.04 3.85 4.55
CA ALA A 198 3.36 3.25 4.60
C ALA A 198 4.09 3.43 3.29
N PHE A 199 5.41 3.58 3.36
CA PHE A 199 6.25 3.38 2.21
C PHE A 199 7.48 2.55 2.52
N VAL A 200 7.95 1.85 1.49
CA VAL A 200 9.10 0.96 1.59
C VAL A 200 10.00 1.23 0.38
N VAL A 201 11.29 1.36 0.65
CA VAL A 201 12.30 1.50 -0.40
C VAL A 201 12.99 0.16 -0.62
N VAL A 202 13.02 -0.29 -1.87
CA VAL A 202 13.53 -1.61 -2.23
C VAL A 202 14.62 -1.49 -3.30
N ASP A 203 15.77 -2.09 -3.03
CA ASP A 203 16.79 -2.34 -4.03
C ASP A 203 16.40 -3.58 -4.85
N TRP A 204 15.84 -3.33 -6.02
CA TRP A 204 15.39 -4.36 -6.93
C TRP A 204 16.51 -5.00 -7.77
N ASP A 205 17.70 -4.43 -7.77
CA ASP A 205 18.85 -4.93 -8.51
C ASP A 205 19.59 -6.03 -7.74
N SER A 206 19.40 -6.08 -6.43
CA SER A 206 19.85 -7.18 -5.60
C SER A 206 19.02 -8.46 -5.77
N THR A 207 19.61 -9.62 -5.57
CA THR A 207 18.91 -10.92 -5.56
C THR A 207 19.34 -11.70 -4.30
N PRO A 208 18.43 -11.91 -3.32
CA PRO A 208 17.08 -11.38 -3.24
C PRO A 208 17.04 -9.85 -3.12
N PRO A 209 15.88 -9.21 -3.40
CA PRO A 209 15.71 -7.77 -3.24
C PRO A 209 16.00 -7.35 -1.80
N LYS A 210 16.66 -6.21 -1.64
CA LYS A 210 17.00 -5.69 -0.31
C LYS A 210 16.11 -4.51 0.03
N ILE A 211 15.62 -4.49 1.26
CA ILE A 211 14.88 -3.36 1.80
C ILE A 211 15.89 -2.35 2.33
N PHE A 212 15.69 -1.09 1.94
CA PHE A 212 16.56 0.01 2.33
C PHE A 212 16.04 0.66 3.61
N ASP A 213 16.65 0.35 4.75
CA ASP A 213 16.14 0.69 6.09
C ASP A 213 16.31 2.16 6.49
N THR A 214 17.07 2.95 5.71
CA THR A 214 17.26 4.38 6.00
C THR A 214 15.96 5.18 5.89
N TYR A 215 14.98 4.68 5.12
CA TYR A 215 13.67 5.30 4.93
C TYR A 215 12.56 4.26 5.02
N PRO A 216 11.37 4.65 5.56
CA PRO A 216 11.10 5.95 6.18
C PRO A 216 11.80 6.12 7.54
N LYS A 217 12.17 7.36 7.86
CA LYS A 217 12.65 7.74 9.20
C LYS A 217 11.49 7.88 10.19
N ASN A 218 10.35 8.36 9.70
CA ASN A 218 9.13 8.47 10.49
C ASN A 218 8.58 7.07 10.79
N PRO A 219 8.48 6.65 12.06
CA PRO A 219 7.98 5.32 12.44
C PRO A 219 6.52 5.10 12.05
N ASP A 220 5.73 6.17 11.87
CA ASP A 220 4.33 6.06 11.46
C ASP A 220 4.16 5.61 10.02
N LEU A 221 5.19 5.76 9.20
CA LEU A 221 5.20 5.36 7.80
C LEU A 221 5.83 3.99 7.56
N LYS A 222 6.19 3.26 8.62
CA LYS A 222 6.80 1.94 8.50
C LYS A 222 5.80 0.87 8.11
N PHE A 223 6.14 0.11 7.07
CA PHE A 223 5.29 -0.93 6.51
C PHE A 223 5.03 -2.08 7.49
N GLU A 224 5.97 -2.36 8.38
CA GLU A 224 5.92 -3.45 9.36
C GLU A 224 4.69 -3.38 10.27
N TYR A 225 4.21 -2.17 10.58
CA TYR A 225 3.08 -1.93 11.49
C TYR A 225 1.80 -1.50 10.78
N PHE A 226 1.83 -1.41 9.46
CA PHE A 226 0.74 -0.80 8.69
C PHE A 226 -0.59 -1.53 8.88
N PHE A 227 -0.62 -2.84 8.68
CA PHE A 227 -1.86 -3.62 8.76
C PHE A 227 -2.41 -3.69 10.19
N ASP A 228 -1.53 -3.78 11.18
CA ASP A 228 -1.92 -3.77 12.60
C ASP A 228 -2.61 -2.46 12.97
N LYS A 229 -2.05 -1.34 12.54
CA LYS A 229 -2.64 -0.02 12.75
C LYS A 229 -3.99 0.11 12.04
N MET A 230 -4.12 -0.38 10.81
CA MET A 230 -5.37 -0.40 10.06
C MET A 230 -6.47 -1.15 10.82
N ILE A 231 -6.18 -2.36 11.28
CA ILE A 231 -7.12 -3.21 12.02
C ILE A 231 -7.46 -2.59 13.38
N ALA A 232 -6.49 -2.05 14.09
CA ALA A 232 -6.71 -1.37 15.37
C ALA A 232 -7.69 -0.19 15.22
N THR A 233 -7.46 0.68 14.24
CA THR A 233 -8.35 1.82 13.96
C THR A 233 -9.75 1.35 13.53
N ALA A 234 -9.85 0.30 12.71
CA ALA A 234 -11.14 -0.25 12.33
C ALA A 234 -11.91 -0.82 13.54
N ASN A 235 -11.22 -1.45 14.48
CA ASN A 235 -11.82 -1.93 15.74
C ASN A 235 -12.31 -0.79 16.63
N GLU A 236 -11.53 0.29 16.75
CA GLU A 236 -11.92 1.47 17.50
C GLU A 236 -13.20 2.11 16.95
N ARG A 237 -13.34 2.16 15.63
CA ARG A 237 -14.53 2.72 14.95
C ARG A 237 -15.73 1.79 14.98
N ASN A 238 -15.50 0.48 15.05
CA ASN A 238 -16.53 -0.55 15.07
C ASN A 238 -16.55 -1.30 16.41
N SER A 239 -16.65 -0.55 17.51
CA SER A 239 -16.63 -1.10 18.87
C SER A 239 -17.72 -2.16 19.16
N TYR A 240 -18.82 -2.17 18.38
CA TYR A 240 -19.89 -3.17 18.48
C TYR A 240 -19.63 -4.46 17.67
N ALA A 241 -18.66 -4.43 16.75
CA ALA A 241 -18.32 -5.57 15.91
C ALA A 241 -16.81 -5.52 15.57
N PRO A 242 -15.93 -5.78 16.54
CA PRO A 242 -14.49 -5.71 16.34
C PRO A 242 -14.02 -6.72 15.29
N PHE A 243 -13.07 -6.32 14.45
CA PHE A 243 -12.50 -7.18 13.42
C PHE A 243 -11.53 -8.21 13.96
N SER A 244 -10.84 -7.89 15.05
CA SER A 244 -10.03 -8.84 15.80
C SER A 244 -10.69 -9.14 17.15
N GLU A 245 -10.60 -10.34 17.62
CA GLU A 245 -10.94 -10.63 19.02
C GLU A 245 -9.93 -9.88 19.90
N LEU A 246 -10.37 -8.74 20.38
CA LEU A 246 -9.90 -8.27 21.64
C LEU A 246 -10.52 -9.24 22.63
N GLY A 247 -9.69 -10.19 23.13
CA GLY A 247 -10.20 -11.25 23.97
C GLY A 247 -11.18 -10.70 25.01
N ILE A 248 -12.43 -11.10 24.86
CA ILE A 248 -13.44 -11.05 25.91
C ILE A 248 -13.38 -12.41 26.59
#